data_2ca3c42d9824b406b3871c4e5e889529
#
_entry.id   2ca3c42d9824b406b3871c4e5e889529
#
_cell.length_a   1.000
_cell.length_b   1.000
_cell.length_c   1.000
_cell.angle_alpha   90.00
_cell.angle_beta   90.00
_cell.angle_gamma   90.00
#
_symmetry.space_group_name_H-M   'P 1'
#
loop_
_entity.id
_entity.type
_entity.pdbx_description
1 polymer ?
#
loop_
_entity_poly.entity_id
_entity_poly.type
_entity_poly.pdbx_seq_one_letter_code
_entity_poly.pdbx_strand_id
1 'polypeptide(L)'
;MNSLQILSFVGFTLLVAVITWWKVRKTDTGSQQGYFLAGRSLKAPVIAASLMLTNLSTEQLVGLSGQAYKSGMSVMGWEVTSAVTLIFLALIFLPRYLKRGIATIPDFLEERYDKTTRIIIVCFLPIVLYSGALALNSLFHVGESLQISHGAAIWLLVILLGLAGILYAVIGGLRAMAVADSINGIGLVIGGLMVPVFGLIAMGKGSFMQGIEQLTTVHAEKLNSIGGPTDPLPIGAAFTGLILVNTFYWCTNQGIVQRTLASKSLAEGQKGALLTAVLKMLDPLVLVLPGLIAFHLYQDLPKADMAYPTLVNNVLPVPMVGFFGAVLFGAVISTFNGFLNSASTLFSMGIYRRIINQNAEPQQLVTVGRKFGFFIAIVSVLVAPWIANAPQGL
;
A
#
# COMPACT_ATOMS: atom_id res chain seq x y z
N MET A 1 14.09 18.28 12.35
CA MET A 1 14.03 18.06 10.87
C MET A 1 15.00 19.00 10.18
N ASN A 2 15.78 18.48 9.23
CA ASN A 2 16.67 19.31 8.41
C ASN A 2 15.88 19.98 7.28
N SER A 3 16.22 21.24 6.94
CA SER A 3 15.57 22.01 5.86
C SER A 3 15.60 21.27 4.51
N LEU A 4 16.67 20.54 4.21
CA LEU A 4 16.79 19.73 2.99
C LEU A 4 15.86 18.51 2.97
N GLN A 5 15.58 17.90 4.12
CA GLN A 5 14.58 16.84 4.23
C GLN A 5 13.18 17.38 3.92
N ILE A 6 12.82 18.52 4.52
CA ILE A 6 11.52 19.16 4.29
C ILE A 6 11.38 19.55 2.81
N LEU A 7 12.42 20.17 2.25
CA LEU A 7 12.39 20.60 0.84
C LEU A 7 12.20 19.44 -0.12
N SER A 8 12.91 18.32 0.06
CA SER A 8 12.77 17.14 -0.82
C SER A 8 11.43 16.45 -0.62
N PHE A 9 10.92 16.36 0.62
CA PHE A 9 9.59 15.83 0.92
C PHE A 9 8.49 16.66 0.25
N VAL A 10 8.47 17.95 0.50
CA VAL A 10 7.47 18.86 -0.07
C VAL A 10 7.60 18.95 -1.59
N GLY A 11 8.83 19.02 -2.11
CA GLY A 11 9.09 19.08 -3.55
C GLY A 11 8.53 17.87 -4.30
N PHE A 12 8.80 16.67 -3.83
CA PHE A 12 8.27 15.45 -4.47
C PHE A 12 6.76 15.35 -4.31
N THR A 13 6.22 15.63 -3.12
CA THR A 13 4.76 15.60 -2.88
C THR A 13 4.01 16.59 -3.79
N LEU A 14 4.53 17.81 -3.93
CA LEU A 14 3.96 18.82 -4.83
C LEU A 14 4.07 18.40 -6.30
N LEU A 15 5.19 17.81 -6.72
CA LEU A 15 5.35 17.28 -8.06
C LEU A 15 4.28 16.23 -8.38
N VAL A 16 4.04 15.28 -7.47
CA VAL A 16 2.97 14.27 -7.61
C VAL A 16 1.60 14.95 -7.72
N ALA A 17 1.31 15.91 -6.84
CA ALA A 17 0.02 16.62 -6.84
C ALA A 17 -0.21 17.41 -8.13
N VAL A 18 0.78 18.17 -8.59
CA VAL A 18 0.70 18.99 -9.81
C VAL A 18 0.53 18.12 -11.06
N ILE A 19 1.33 17.06 -11.20
CA ILE A 19 1.21 16.16 -12.37
C ILE A 19 -0.14 15.46 -12.36
N THR A 20 -0.59 15.00 -11.19
CA THR A 20 -1.90 14.35 -11.06
C THR A 20 -3.02 15.30 -11.44
N TRP A 21 -3.04 16.51 -10.88
CA TRP A 21 -4.02 17.53 -11.23
C TRP A 21 -4.03 17.84 -12.73
N TRP A 22 -2.85 18.06 -13.32
CA TRP A 22 -2.73 18.37 -14.75
C TRP A 22 -3.28 17.26 -15.64
N LYS A 23 -2.98 15.99 -15.32
CA LYS A 23 -3.45 14.83 -16.10
C LYS A 23 -4.94 14.54 -15.93
N VAL A 24 -5.53 14.90 -14.77
CA VAL A 24 -6.90 14.50 -14.41
C VAL A 24 -7.93 15.62 -14.57
N ARG A 25 -7.51 16.89 -14.67
CA ARG A 25 -8.40 18.08 -14.72
C ARG A 25 -9.47 18.05 -15.82
N LYS A 26 -9.26 17.26 -16.89
CA LYS A 26 -10.21 17.09 -17.99
C LYS A 26 -10.97 15.76 -17.94
N THR A 27 -10.84 15.00 -16.86
CA THR A 27 -11.49 13.69 -16.73
C THR A 27 -12.93 13.88 -16.25
N ASP A 28 -13.85 13.14 -16.88
CA ASP A 28 -15.22 13.06 -16.39
C ASP A 28 -15.26 12.29 -15.04
N THR A 29 -15.48 13.01 -13.97
CA THR A 29 -15.71 12.46 -12.61
C THR A 29 -17.19 12.55 -12.21
N GLY A 30 -18.06 12.99 -13.11
CA GLY A 30 -19.50 13.09 -12.89
C GLY A 30 -20.25 11.80 -13.20
N SER A 31 -19.73 10.97 -14.09
CA SER A 31 -20.35 9.69 -14.43
C SER A 31 -19.89 8.57 -13.48
N GLN A 32 -20.74 7.57 -13.30
CA GLN A 32 -20.45 6.37 -12.50
C GLN A 32 -19.20 5.64 -12.99
N GLN A 33 -19.07 5.45 -14.30
CA GLN A 33 -17.90 4.79 -14.89
C GLN A 33 -16.63 5.64 -14.74
N GLY A 34 -16.73 6.95 -14.92
CA GLY A 34 -15.61 7.87 -14.76
C GLY A 34 -15.09 7.91 -13.34
N TYR A 35 -15.97 8.01 -12.36
CA TYR A 35 -15.59 8.14 -10.94
C TYR A 35 -15.10 6.82 -10.33
N PHE A 36 -15.86 5.72 -10.44
CA PHE A 36 -15.54 4.47 -9.76
C PHE A 36 -14.61 3.55 -10.56
N LEU A 37 -14.59 3.65 -11.90
CA LEU A 37 -13.84 2.77 -12.78
C LEU A 37 -12.88 3.52 -13.73
N ALA A 38 -12.56 4.78 -13.43
CA ALA A 38 -11.64 5.61 -14.24
C ALA A 38 -12.01 5.63 -15.75
N GLY A 39 -13.29 5.50 -16.10
CA GLY A 39 -13.77 5.39 -17.47
C GLY A 39 -13.29 4.13 -18.21
N ARG A 40 -12.83 3.10 -17.49
CA ARG A 40 -12.17 1.90 -18.06
C ARG A 40 -11.05 2.29 -19.03
N SER A 41 -10.15 3.15 -18.59
CA SER A 41 -9.10 3.72 -19.45
C SER A 41 -7.69 3.36 -19.03
N LEU A 42 -7.53 2.58 -17.94
CA LEU A 42 -6.22 2.26 -17.38
C LEU A 42 -5.46 1.28 -18.28
N LYS A 43 -4.16 1.59 -18.50
CA LYS A 43 -3.20 0.75 -19.22
C LYS A 43 -2.37 -0.08 -18.25
N ALA A 44 -1.78 -1.17 -18.74
CA ALA A 44 -1.01 -2.13 -17.95
C ALA A 44 0.04 -1.51 -17.00
N PRO A 45 0.91 -0.56 -17.40
CA PRO A 45 1.88 0.02 -16.47
C PRO A 45 1.23 0.81 -15.32
N VAL A 46 0.13 1.52 -15.60
CA VAL A 46 -0.62 2.27 -14.58
C VAL A 46 -1.30 1.32 -13.59
N ILE A 47 -1.87 0.23 -14.10
CA ILE A 47 -2.49 -0.82 -13.28
C ILE A 47 -1.42 -1.44 -12.36
N ALA A 48 -0.27 -1.83 -12.93
CA ALA A 48 0.80 -2.45 -12.16
C ALA A 48 1.33 -1.51 -11.06
N ALA A 49 1.63 -0.26 -11.39
CA ALA A 49 2.11 0.72 -10.43
C ALA A 49 1.08 0.98 -9.31
N SER A 50 -0.20 1.08 -9.66
CA SER A 50 -1.26 1.31 -8.68
C SER A 50 -1.50 0.07 -7.79
N LEU A 51 -1.45 -1.15 -8.34
CA LEU A 51 -1.52 -2.39 -7.57
C LEU A 51 -0.36 -2.50 -6.58
N MET A 52 0.86 -2.25 -7.06
CA MET A 52 2.07 -2.27 -6.23
C MET A 52 1.98 -1.27 -5.08
N LEU A 53 1.71 -0.01 -5.39
CA LEU A 53 1.70 1.03 -4.38
C LEU A 53 0.57 0.86 -3.35
N THR A 54 -0.59 0.34 -3.78
CA THR A 54 -1.70 0.07 -2.84
C THR A 54 -1.40 -1.07 -1.89
N ASN A 55 -0.60 -2.04 -2.32
CA ASN A 55 -0.18 -3.15 -1.48
C ASN A 55 1.06 -2.78 -0.63
N LEU A 56 2.04 -2.08 -1.19
CA LEU A 56 3.24 -1.67 -0.48
C LEU A 56 2.96 -0.47 0.44
N SER A 57 2.20 -0.74 1.48
CA SER A 57 1.90 0.22 2.55
C SER A 57 3.03 0.25 3.59
N THR A 58 2.91 1.13 4.56
CA THR A 58 3.87 1.21 5.68
C THR A 58 3.88 -0.04 6.53
N GLU A 59 2.73 -0.72 6.68
CA GLU A 59 2.63 -2.00 7.39
C GLU A 59 3.50 -3.06 6.71
N GLN A 60 3.53 -3.08 5.39
CA GLN A 60 4.39 -3.99 4.63
C GLN A 60 5.87 -3.65 4.80
N LEU A 61 6.24 -2.38 4.62
CA LEU A 61 7.64 -1.92 4.71
C LEU A 61 8.21 -2.13 6.12
N VAL A 62 7.50 -1.70 7.13
CA VAL A 62 7.92 -1.79 8.53
C VAL A 62 7.74 -3.21 9.07
N GLY A 63 6.58 -3.83 8.81
CA GLY A 63 6.24 -5.15 9.36
C GLY A 63 7.09 -6.27 8.79
N LEU A 64 7.23 -6.38 7.45
CA LEU A 64 8.05 -7.44 6.85
C LEU A 64 9.54 -7.24 7.12
N SER A 65 10.03 -6.00 7.12
CA SER A 65 11.41 -5.72 7.51
C SER A 65 11.66 -6.05 8.99
N GLY A 66 10.72 -5.73 9.87
CA GLY A 66 10.79 -6.11 11.29
C GLY A 66 10.73 -7.62 11.51
N GLN A 67 9.91 -8.33 10.75
CA GLN A 67 9.89 -9.80 10.78
C GLN A 67 11.20 -10.39 10.24
N ALA A 68 11.76 -9.84 9.16
CA ALA A 68 13.04 -10.27 8.60
C ALA A 68 14.18 -10.02 9.59
N TYR A 69 14.18 -8.90 10.29
CA TYR A 69 15.12 -8.59 11.36
C TYR A 69 15.13 -9.69 12.45
N LYS A 70 13.96 -10.17 12.87
CA LYS A 70 13.83 -11.25 13.86
C LYS A 70 14.15 -12.62 13.28
N SER A 71 13.50 -12.99 12.18
CA SER A 71 13.35 -14.38 11.72
C SER A 71 14.13 -14.70 10.45
N GLY A 72 14.70 -13.70 9.78
CA GLY A 72 15.46 -13.93 8.56
C GLY A 72 14.63 -13.89 7.28
N MET A 73 15.16 -14.43 6.19
CA MET A 73 14.65 -14.28 4.84
C MET A 73 13.38 -15.10 4.54
N SER A 74 13.04 -16.09 5.38
CA SER A 74 11.85 -16.95 5.16
C SER A 74 10.54 -16.16 5.00
N VAL A 75 10.46 -14.97 5.59
CA VAL A 75 9.28 -14.08 5.50
C VAL A 75 9.00 -13.59 4.07
N MET A 76 9.96 -13.69 3.14
CA MET A 76 9.75 -13.38 1.72
C MET A 76 8.65 -14.22 1.07
N GLY A 77 8.29 -15.34 1.68
CA GLY A 77 7.21 -16.21 1.23
C GLY A 77 5.87 -15.48 1.04
N TRP A 78 5.60 -14.41 1.80
CA TRP A 78 4.43 -13.54 1.60
C TRP A 78 4.40 -12.92 0.20
N GLU A 79 5.53 -12.39 -0.26
CA GLU A 79 5.63 -11.67 -1.53
C GLU A 79 5.69 -12.62 -2.72
N VAL A 80 6.46 -13.70 -2.59
CA VAL A 80 6.59 -14.71 -3.66
C VAL A 80 5.25 -15.42 -3.94
N THR A 81 4.50 -15.80 -2.91
CA THR A 81 3.18 -16.43 -3.09
C THR A 81 2.14 -15.44 -3.65
N SER A 82 2.29 -14.14 -3.37
CA SER A 82 1.49 -13.08 -4.00
C SER A 82 1.65 -13.06 -5.53
N ALA A 83 2.87 -13.26 -6.04
CA ALA A 83 3.12 -13.32 -7.48
C ALA A 83 2.33 -14.45 -8.16
N VAL A 84 2.25 -15.63 -7.52
CA VAL A 84 1.47 -16.77 -8.03
C VAL A 84 -0.02 -16.41 -8.10
N THR A 85 -0.55 -15.78 -7.07
CA THR A 85 -1.99 -15.44 -7.02
C THR A 85 -2.37 -14.31 -7.98
N LEU A 86 -1.43 -13.42 -8.31
CA LEU A 86 -1.60 -12.42 -9.39
C LEU A 86 -1.70 -13.07 -10.77
N ILE A 87 -1.04 -14.21 -11.00
CA ILE A 87 -1.24 -15.02 -12.22
C ILE A 87 -2.67 -15.58 -12.22
N PHE A 88 -3.19 -16.06 -11.07
CA PHE A 88 -4.59 -16.47 -10.96
C PHE A 88 -5.55 -15.31 -11.26
N LEU A 89 -5.27 -14.11 -10.73
CA LEU A 89 -6.04 -12.92 -11.08
C LEU A 89 -6.07 -12.70 -12.59
N ALA A 90 -4.91 -12.69 -13.24
CA ALA A 90 -4.78 -12.40 -14.67
C ALA A 90 -5.50 -13.44 -15.56
N LEU A 91 -5.32 -14.73 -15.27
CA LEU A 91 -5.73 -15.80 -16.17
C LEU A 91 -7.09 -16.40 -15.83
N ILE A 92 -7.49 -16.37 -14.55
CA ILE A 92 -8.69 -17.05 -14.07
C ILE A 92 -9.79 -16.05 -13.70
N PHE A 93 -9.51 -15.09 -12.83
CA PHE A 93 -10.52 -14.23 -12.23
C PHE A 93 -10.90 -13.07 -13.15
N LEU A 94 -9.94 -12.30 -13.65
CA LEU A 94 -10.20 -11.09 -14.44
C LEU A 94 -10.99 -11.36 -15.72
N PRO A 95 -10.72 -12.42 -16.51
CA PRO A 95 -11.55 -12.74 -17.69
C PRO A 95 -13.02 -12.97 -17.32
N ARG A 96 -13.28 -13.64 -16.19
CA ARG A 96 -14.64 -13.89 -15.69
C ARG A 96 -15.34 -12.63 -15.23
N TYR A 97 -14.62 -11.74 -14.55
CA TYR A 97 -15.15 -10.48 -14.08
C TYR A 97 -15.54 -9.57 -15.24
N LEU A 98 -14.65 -9.36 -16.20
CA LEU A 98 -14.91 -8.49 -17.35
C LEU A 98 -15.96 -9.05 -18.30
N LYS A 99 -16.01 -10.37 -18.53
CA LYS A 99 -17.06 -11.01 -19.35
C LYS A 99 -18.46 -10.81 -18.77
N ARG A 100 -18.59 -10.77 -17.44
CA ARG A 100 -19.86 -10.53 -16.74
C ARG A 100 -20.20 -9.07 -16.54
N GLY A 101 -19.32 -8.15 -16.94
CA GLY A 101 -19.52 -6.70 -16.77
C GLY A 101 -19.51 -6.24 -15.31
N ILE A 102 -18.94 -7.03 -14.40
CA ILE A 102 -18.95 -6.79 -12.96
C ILE A 102 -18.26 -5.45 -12.65
N ALA A 103 -18.92 -4.64 -11.84
CA ALA A 103 -18.39 -3.38 -11.35
C ALA A 103 -17.79 -3.50 -9.94
N THR A 104 -18.32 -4.44 -9.14
CA THR A 104 -17.83 -4.70 -7.78
C THR A 104 -17.69 -6.20 -7.52
N ILE A 105 -16.70 -6.58 -6.72
CA ILE A 105 -16.49 -7.98 -6.34
C ILE A 105 -17.65 -8.55 -5.52
N PRO A 106 -18.28 -7.80 -4.59
CA PRO A 106 -19.50 -8.29 -3.96
C PRO A 106 -20.63 -8.61 -4.93
N ASP A 107 -20.74 -7.94 -6.07
CA ASP A 107 -21.73 -8.34 -7.10
C ASP A 107 -21.47 -9.75 -7.60
N PHE A 108 -20.21 -10.12 -7.74
CA PHE A 108 -19.80 -11.49 -8.10
C PHE A 108 -20.03 -12.49 -6.96
N LEU A 109 -19.74 -12.09 -5.72
CA LEU A 109 -19.87 -12.94 -4.54
C LEU A 109 -21.34 -13.11 -4.11
N GLU A 110 -22.17 -12.05 -4.29
CA GLU A 110 -23.59 -12.10 -3.97
C GLU A 110 -24.37 -13.05 -4.91
N GLU A 111 -23.93 -13.20 -6.16
CA GLU A 111 -24.45 -14.22 -7.06
C GLU A 111 -24.14 -15.64 -6.55
N ARG A 112 -23.18 -15.82 -5.64
CA ARG A 112 -22.70 -17.11 -5.16
C ARG A 112 -22.81 -17.35 -3.65
N TYR A 113 -22.78 -16.26 -2.83
CA TYR A 113 -22.73 -16.31 -1.36
C TYR A 113 -23.65 -15.25 -0.73
N ASP A 114 -23.41 -14.81 0.48
CA ASP A 114 -24.31 -14.01 1.31
C ASP A 114 -23.92 -12.53 1.41
N LYS A 115 -24.88 -11.70 1.89
CA LYS A 115 -24.81 -10.23 2.03
C LYS A 115 -23.84 -9.71 3.10
N THR A 116 -23.32 -10.57 3.98
CA THR A 116 -22.60 -10.20 5.21
C THR A 116 -21.14 -9.78 4.99
N THR A 117 -20.53 -10.17 3.88
CA THR A 117 -19.10 -9.99 3.57
C THR A 117 -18.66 -8.52 3.35
N ARG A 118 -19.60 -7.57 3.30
CA ARG A 118 -19.38 -6.16 2.90
C ARG A 118 -18.78 -5.26 3.97
N ILE A 119 -18.96 -5.58 5.26
CA ILE A 119 -18.70 -4.64 6.38
C ILE A 119 -17.21 -4.59 6.75
N ILE A 120 -16.47 -5.67 6.51
CA ILE A 120 -15.08 -5.85 6.98
C ILE A 120 -14.09 -4.83 6.42
N ILE A 121 -14.29 -4.38 5.17
CA ILE A 121 -13.34 -3.47 4.47
C ILE A 121 -13.20 -2.10 5.16
N VAL A 122 -14.27 -1.62 5.76
CA VAL A 122 -14.29 -0.29 6.41
C VAL A 122 -13.40 -0.24 7.66
N CYS A 123 -13.25 -1.39 8.35
CA CYS A 123 -12.45 -1.48 9.57
C CYS A 123 -10.95 -1.28 9.34
N PHE A 124 -10.46 -1.50 8.12
CA PHE A 124 -9.04 -1.32 7.79
C PHE A 124 -8.61 0.15 7.61
N LEU A 125 -9.53 1.05 7.29
CA LEU A 125 -9.21 2.45 7.01
C LEU A 125 -8.50 3.18 8.17
N PRO A 126 -8.98 3.09 9.44
CA PRO A 126 -8.30 3.70 10.57
C PRO A 126 -6.90 3.10 10.81
N ILE A 127 -6.73 1.79 10.59
CA ILE A 127 -5.45 1.09 10.78
C ILE A 127 -4.39 1.64 9.81
N VAL A 128 -4.73 1.82 8.54
CA VAL A 128 -3.82 2.38 7.53
C VAL A 128 -3.40 3.80 7.88
N LEU A 129 -4.31 4.64 8.37
CA LEU A 129 -3.98 6.01 8.78
C LEU A 129 -3.06 6.03 9.99
N TYR A 130 -3.34 5.20 10.99
CA TYR A 130 -2.54 5.13 12.22
C TYR A 130 -1.12 4.62 11.95
N SER A 131 -0.98 3.49 11.25
CA SER A 131 0.33 2.93 10.91
C SER A 131 1.16 3.87 10.03
N GLY A 132 0.51 4.53 9.07
CA GLY A 132 1.14 5.57 8.26
C GLY A 132 1.64 6.76 9.08
N ALA A 133 0.83 7.25 10.01
CA ALA A 133 1.22 8.33 10.92
C ALA A 133 2.37 7.91 11.83
N LEU A 134 2.34 6.68 12.35
CA LEU A 134 3.40 6.15 13.19
C LEU A 134 4.74 6.07 12.44
N ALA A 135 4.73 5.53 11.22
CA ALA A 135 5.94 5.41 10.40
C ALA A 135 6.50 6.79 10.00
N LEU A 136 5.66 7.75 9.61
CA LEU A 136 6.10 9.11 9.30
C LEU A 136 6.64 9.81 10.54
N ASN A 137 6.03 9.62 11.72
CA ASN A 137 6.55 10.19 12.96
C ASN A 137 7.91 9.57 13.33
N SER A 138 8.09 8.27 13.15
CA SER A 138 9.37 7.58 13.38
C SER A 138 10.46 8.02 12.40
N LEU A 139 10.10 8.36 11.16
CA LEU A 139 11.05 8.80 10.15
C LEU A 139 11.48 10.27 10.34
N PHE A 140 10.52 11.14 10.66
CA PHE A 140 10.76 12.60 10.71
C PHE A 140 10.88 13.15 12.12
N HIS A 141 10.68 12.34 13.17
CA HIS A 141 10.67 12.78 14.57
C HIS A 141 9.79 14.04 14.77
N VAL A 142 8.55 13.99 14.21
CA VAL A 142 7.64 15.16 14.15
C VAL A 142 7.33 15.69 15.53
N GLY A 143 7.10 14.82 16.53
CA GLY A 143 6.84 15.20 17.90
C GLY A 143 7.99 16.03 18.50
N GLU A 144 9.22 15.55 18.34
CA GLU A 144 10.43 16.24 18.83
C GLU A 144 10.68 17.54 18.06
N SER A 145 10.54 17.51 16.72
CA SER A 145 10.79 18.65 15.84
C SER A 145 9.84 19.81 16.09
N LEU A 146 8.58 19.53 16.44
CA LEU A 146 7.54 20.52 16.72
C LEU A 146 7.36 20.76 18.22
N GLN A 147 8.13 20.09 19.09
CA GLN A 147 8.03 20.17 20.54
C GLN A 147 6.61 19.86 21.06
N ILE A 148 5.94 18.88 20.44
CA ILE A 148 4.62 18.41 20.83
C ILE A 148 4.69 16.96 21.33
N SER A 149 3.67 16.53 22.07
CA SER A 149 3.61 15.16 22.57
C SER A 149 3.52 14.15 21.41
N HIS A 150 3.98 12.92 21.63
CA HIS A 150 3.87 11.82 20.65
C HIS A 150 2.44 11.67 20.13
N GLY A 151 1.44 11.68 21.04
CA GLY A 151 0.03 11.58 20.66
C GLY A 151 -0.43 12.74 19.77
N ALA A 152 -0.02 13.98 20.06
CA ALA A 152 -0.35 15.16 19.26
C ALA A 152 0.28 15.07 17.86
N ALA A 153 1.50 14.55 17.74
CA ALA A 153 2.16 14.32 16.45
C ALA A 153 1.41 13.28 15.61
N ILE A 154 0.97 12.16 16.22
CA ILE A 154 0.16 11.16 15.55
C ILE A 154 -1.18 11.75 15.07
N TRP A 155 -1.89 12.51 15.93
CA TRP A 155 -3.12 13.19 15.53
C TRP A 155 -2.92 14.13 14.33
N LEU A 156 -1.86 14.95 14.36
CA LEU A 156 -1.53 15.86 13.27
C LEU A 156 -1.31 15.09 11.95
N LEU A 157 -0.52 14.02 11.99
CA LEU A 157 -0.21 13.22 10.81
C LEU A 157 -1.44 12.47 10.28
N VAL A 158 -2.29 11.91 11.15
CA VAL A 158 -3.55 11.25 10.76
C VAL A 158 -4.48 12.24 10.06
N ILE A 159 -4.60 13.47 10.58
CA ILE A 159 -5.43 14.52 9.95
C ILE A 159 -4.86 14.88 8.57
N LEU A 160 -3.55 15.10 8.44
CA LEU A 160 -2.92 15.43 7.17
C LEU A 160 -3.08 14.32 6.12
N LEU A 161 -2.88 13.06 6.52
CA LEU A 161 -3.08 11.88 5.67
C LEU A 161 -4.55 11.75 5.25
N GLY A 162 -5.49 11.91 6.19
CA GLY A 162 -6.92 11.84 5.91
C GLY A 162 -7.39 12.93 4.96
N LEU A 163 -6.93 14.19 5.16
CA LEU A 163 -7.24 15.30 4.25
C LEU A 163 -6.70 15.06 2.84
N ALA A 164 -5.45 14.61 2.73
CA ALA A 164 -4.87 14.27 1.44
C ALA A 164 -5.65 13.12 0.76
N GLY A 165 -6.04 12.11 1.51
CA GLY A 165 -6.88 11.01 1.02
C GLY A 165 -8.24 11.50 0.49
N ILE A 166 -8.92 12.39 1.21
CA ILE A 166 -10.19 12.99 0.77
C ILE A 166 -10.00 13.73 -0.57
N LEU A 167 -8.95 14.52 -0.71
CA LEU A 167 -8.67 15.25 -1.93
C LEU A 167 -8.48 14.33 -3.14
N TYR A 168 -7.73 13.24 -2.98
CA TYR A 168 -7.48 12.31 -4.07
C TYR A 168 -8.67 11.38 -4.35
N ALA A 169 -9.20 10.71 -3.34
CA ALA A 169 -10.23 9.68 -3.53
C ALA A 169 -11.63 10.26 -3.72
N VAL A 170 -12.05 11.18 -2.84
CA VAL A 170 -13.44 11.69 -2.85
C VAL A 170 -13.65 12.69 -3.98
N ILE A 171 -12.67 13.56 -4.26
CA ILE A 171 -12.77 14.57 -5.30
C ILE A 171 -12.33 14.03 -6.65
N GLY A 172 -11.16 13.38 -6.69
CA GLY A 172 -10.50 12.95 -7.92
C GLY A 172 -10.93 11.60 -8.49
N GLY A 173 -11.52 10.72 -7.65
CA GLY A 173 -11.92 9.37 -8.04
C GLY A 173 -10.77 8.45 -8.44
N LEU A 174 -11.09 7.26 -8.96
CA LEU A 174 -10.11 6.20 -9.24
C LEU A 174 -8.99 6.63 -10.19
N ARG A 175 -9.27 7.50 -11.17
CA ARG A 175 -8.26 7.93 -12.15
C ARG A 175 -7.18 8.82 -11.51
N ALA A 176 -7.57 9.72 -10.61
CA ALA A 176 -6.60 10.56 -9.90
C ALA A 176 -5.68 9.71 -9.03
N MET A 177 -6.26 8.74 -8.32
CA MET A 177 -5.49 7.78 -7.52
C MET A 177 -4.51 7.02 -8.39
N ALA A 178 -4.94 6.41 -9.49
CA ALA A 178 -4.08 5.62 -10.38
C ALA A 178 -2.93 6.42 -11.01
N VAL A 179 -3.13 7.71 -11.31
CA VAL A 179 -2.07 8.60 -11.80
C VAL A 179 -1.07 8.93 -10.68
N ALA A 180 -1.55 9.31 -9.51
CA ALA A 180 -0.69 9.56 -8.35
C ALA A 180 0.10 8.31 -7.96
N ASP A 181 -0.56 7.15 -7.93
CA ASP A 181 0.06 5.85 -7.68
C ASP A 181 1.18 5.53 -8.68
N SER A 182 1.00 5.88 -9.95
CA SER A 182 2.02 5.63 -10.97
C SER A 182 3.31 6.40 -10.71
N ILE A 183 3.21 7.64 -10.23
CA ILE A 183 4.36 8.50 -9.94
C ILE A 183 5.02 8.05 -8.63
N ASN A 184 4.22 7.86 -7.59
CA ASN A 184 4.70 7.39 -6.29
C ASN A 184 5.28 5.96 -6.39
N GLY A 185 4.71 5.09 -7.25
CA GLY A 185 5.22 3.74 -7.48
C GLY A 185 6.63 3.73 -8.07
N ILE A 186 6.92 4.63 -9.03
CA ILE A 186 8.28 4.83 -9.53
C ILE A 186 9.19 5.32 -8.39
N GLY A 187 8.71 6.30 -7.61
CA GLY A 187 9.42 6.78 -6.42
C GLY A 187 9.72 5.67 -5.42
N LEU A 188 8.76 4.75 -5.21
CA LEU A 188 8.91 3.63 -4.29
C LEU A 188 9.96 2.61 -4.77
N VAL A 189 9.99 2.29 -6.06
CA VAL A 189 11.03 1.42 -6.62
C VAL A 189 12.40 2.06 -6.44
N ILE A 190 12.56 3.33 -6.77
CA ILE A 190 13.82 4.05 -6.62
C ILE A 190 14.20 4.16 -5.13
N GLY A 191 13.34 4.73 -4.31
CA GLY A 191 13.58 4.95 -2.89
C GLY A 191 13.74 3.65 -2.11
N GLY A 192 12.92 2.65 -2.41
CA GLY A 192 12.97 1.33 -1.78
C GLY A 192 14.27 0.58 -2.06
N LEU A 193 14.79 0.66 -3.30
CA LEU A 193 16.07 0.05 -3.66
C LEU A 193 17.28 0.84 -3.12
N MET A 194 17.14 2.14 -2.90
CA MET A 194 18.22 2.92 -2.27
C MET A 194 18.55 2.43 -0.86
N VAL A 195 17.53 2.04 -0.07
CA VAL A 195 17.73 1.61 1.31
C VAL A 195 18.68 0.41 1.44
N PRO A 196 18.46 -0.74 0.75
CA PRO A 196 19.39 -1.85 0.82
C PRO A 196 20.75 -1.53 0.18
N VAL A 197 20.80 -0.73 -0.88
CA VAL A 197 22.08 -0.35 -1.50
C VAL A 197 22.95 0.46 -0.53
N PHE A 198 22.41 1.53 0.05
CA PHE A 198 23.17 2.32 1.04
C PHE A 198 23.41 1.54 2.34
N GLY A 199 22.49 0.67 2.72
CA GLY A 199 22.65 -0.23 3.85
C GLY A 199 23.83 -1.19 3.68
N LEU A 200 23.95 -1.82 2.51
CA LEU A 200 25.10 -2.69 2.17
C LEU A 200 26.41 -1.89 2.13
N ILE A 201 26.42 -0.68 1.57
CA ILE A 201 27.59 0.20 1.58
C ILE A 201 28.01 0.54 3.03
N ALA A 202 27.03 0.86 3.89
CA ALA A 202 27.31 1.16 5.30
C ALA A 202 27.87 -0.07 6.03
N MET A 203 27.26 -1.25 5.81
CA MET A 203 27.74 -2.52 6.39
C MET A 203 29.16 -2.86 5.93
N GLY A 204 29.48 -2.67 4.64
CA GLY A 204 30.79 -2.90 4.06
C GLY A 204 31.78 -1.73 4.25
N LYS A 205 31.52 -0.83 5.21
CA LYS A 205 32.42 0.32 5.53
C LYS A 205 32.81 1.16 4.30
N GLY A 206 31.86 1.40 3.43
CA GLY A 206 32.04 2.16 2.19
C GLY A 206 32.13 1.32 0.91
N SER A 207 32.17 0.00 1.00
CA SER A 207 32.21 -0.93 -0.16
C SER A 207 30.93 -1.74 -0.25
N PHE A 208 30.22 -1.63 -1.37
CA PHE A 208 29.03 -2.45 -1.64
C PHE A 208 29.33 -3.95 -1.67
N MET A 209 30.46 -4.34 -2.29
CA MET A 209 30.85 -5.76 -2.41
C MET A 209 31.22 -6.37 -1.06
N GLN A 210 31.91 -5.62 -0.20
CA GLN A 210 32.20 -6.07 1.17
C GLN A 210 30.92 -6.19 2.00
N GLY A 211 29.92 -5.31 1.76
CA GLY A 211 28.60 -5.43 2.39
C GLY A 211 27.88 -6.71 1.98
N ILE A 212 27.93 -7.09 0.70
CA ILE A 212 27.39 -8.38 0.23
C ILE A 212 28.15 -9.55 0.88
N GLU A 213 29.47 -9.50 0.91
CA GLU A 213 30.30 -10.55 1.53
C GLU A 213 29.95 -10.72 3.01
N GLN A 214 29.84 -9.63 3.77
CA GLN A 214 29.41 -9.69 5.17
C GLN A 214 28.00 -10.27 5.32
N LEU A 215 27.04 -9.82 4.51
CA LEU A 215 25.67 -10.33 4.52
C LEU A 215 25.61 -11.85 4.28
N THR A 216 26.48 -12.36 3.39
CA THR A 216 26.45 -13.78 2.98
C THR A 216 27.31 -14.68 3.87
N THR A 217 28.24 -14.13 4.63
CA THR A 217 29.17 -14.92 5.50
C THR A 217 28.80 -14.83 6.96
N VAL A 218 28.42 -13.65 7.44
CA VAL A 218 28.05 -13.42 8.84
C VAL A 218 26.55 -13.66 9.01
N HIS A 219 26.16 -14.57 9.90
CA HIS A 219 24.77 -14.97 10.09
C HIS A 219 24.09 -15.47 8.81
N ALA A 220 24.80 -16.30 8.02
CA ALA A 220 24.30 -16.88 6.77
C ALA A 220 23.01 -17.69 6.96
N GLU A 221 22.73 -18.19 8.16
CA GLU A 221 21.48 -18.86 8.53
C GLU A 221 20.25 -17.96 8.35
N LYS A 222 20.40 -16.64 8.50
CA LYS A 222 19.33 -15.65 8.28
C LYS A 222 18.94 -15.52 6.81
N LEU A 223 19.77 -15.95 5.88
CA LEU A 223 19.49 -15.95 4.43
C LEU A 223 18.68 -17.17 4.00
N ASN A 224 18.37 -18.09 4.90
CA ASN A 224 17.53 -19.23 4.56
C ASN A 224 16.10 -18.74 4.25
N SER A 225 15.71 -18.89 2.98
CA SER A 225 14.36 -18.53 2.49
C SER A 225 13.30 -19.62 2.75
N ILE A 226 13.76 -20.81 3.16
CA ILE A 226 12.90 -21.95 3.49
C ILE A 226 12.65 -21.96 4.98
N GLY A 227 11.45 -21.56 5.38
CA GLY A 227 11.08 -21.55 6.80
C GLY A 227 10.96 -22.97 7.37
N GLY A 228 11.63 -23.18 8.51
CA GLY A 228 11.51 -24.39 9.32
C GLY A 228 10.16 -24.48 10.05
N PRO A 229 9.87 -25.62 10.73
CA PRO A 229 8.60 -25.82 11.44
C PRO A 229 8.30 -24.78 12.54
N THR A 230 9.34 -24.19 13.13
CA THR A 230 9.26 -23.21 14.21
C THR A 230 9.34 -21.76 13.74
N ASP A 231 9.61 -21.52 12.45
CA ASP A 231 9.66 -20.18 11.91
C ASP A 231 8.25 -19.58 11.78
N PRO A 232 8.11 -18.25 11.84
CA PRO A 232 6.83 -17.58 11.67
C PRO A 232 6.12 -17.95 10.36
N LEU A 233 6.89 -18.33 9.34
CA LEU A 233 6.40 -18.74 8.03
C LEU A 233 7.02 -20.08 7.60
N PRO A 234 6.50 -21.22 8.11
CA PRO A 234 6.95 -22.53 7.66
C PRO A 234 6.68 -22.73 6.17
N ILE A 235 7.57 -23.43 5.46
CA ILE A 235 7.44 -23.65 4.01
C ILE A 235 6.10 -24.30 3.63
N GLY A 236 5.55 -25.17 4.48
CA GLY A 236 4.23 -25.78 4.27
C GLY A 236 3.10 -24.76 4.20
N ALA A 237 3.20 -23.64 4.92
CA ALA A 237 2.22 -22.56 4.86
C ALA A 237 2.17 -21.88 3.49
N ALA A 238 3.30 -21.84 2.75
CA ALA A 238 3.36 -21.26 1.41
C ALA A 238 2.43 -21.97 0.41
N PHE A 239 2.26 -23.29 0.55
CA PHE A 239 1.41 -24.11 -0.34
C PHE A 239 -0.03 -24.27 0.15
N THR A 240 -0.35 -23.78 1.34
CA THR A 240 -1.67 -23.93 1.97
C THR A 240 -2.25 -22.56 2.34
N GLY A 241 -2.02 -22.09 3.55
CA GLY A 241 -2.61 -20.87 4.09
C GLY A 241 -2.28 -19.61 3.30
N LEU A 242 -1.01 -19.42 2.88
CA LEU A 242 -0.59 -18.22 2.16
C LEU A 242 -1.24 -18.11 0.78
N ILE A 243 -1.31 -19.20 0.02
CA ILE A 243 -2.00 -19.20 -1.29
C ILE A 243 -3.47 -18.82 -1.11
N LEU A 244 -4.15 -19.32 -0.08
CA LEU A 244 -5.55 -18.97 0.19
C LEU A 244 -5.70 -17.49 0.57
N VAL A 245 -4.91 -16.99 1.51
CA VAL A 245 -4.94 -15.59 1.95
C VAL A 245 -4.59 -14.64 0.79
N ASN A 246 -3.53 -14.94 0.05
CA ASN A 246 -3.14 -14.14 -1.10
C ASN A 246 -4.15 -14.22 -2.26
N THR A 247 -4.81 -15.36 -2.47
CA THR A 247 -5.90 -15.47 -3.46
C THR A 247 -7.07 -14.58 -3.05
N PHE A 248 -7.46 -14.60 -1.75
CA PHE A 248 -8.46 -13.67 -1.25
C PHE A 248 -8.05 -12.21 -1.49
N TYR A 249 -6.84 -11.83 -1.09
CA TYR A 249 -6.35 -10.45 -1.18
C TYR A 249 -6.27 -9.96 -2.63
N TRP A 250 -5.59 -10.70 -3.50
CA TRP A 250 -5.32 -10.27 -4.87
C TRP A 250 -6.47 -10.49 -5.84
N CYS A 251 -7.30 -11.51 -5.62
CA CYS A 251 -8.33 -11.89 -6.58
C CYS A 251 -9.75 -11.44 -6.18
N THR A 252 -10.02 -11.21 -4.89
CA THR A 252 -11.39 -10.93 -4.42
C THR A 252 -11.53 -9.65 -3.58
N ASN A 253 -10.42 -9.04 -3.15
CA ASN A 253 -10.48 -7.76 -2.43
C ASN A 253 -10.82 -6.63 -3.40
N GLN A 254 -11.95 -5.95 -3.17
CA GLN A 254 -12.42 -4.84 -4.02
C GLN A 254 -11.37 -3.73 -4.14
N GLY A 255 -10.69 -3.35 -3.05
CA GLY A 255 -9.68 -2.30 -3.04
C GLY A 255 -8.51 -2.56 -4.00
N ILE A 256 -8.22 -3.82 -4.27
CA ILE A 256 -7.18 -4.27 -5.19
C ILE A 256 -7.74 -4.48 -6.60
N VAL A 257 -8.77 -5.33 -6.73
CA VAL A 257 -9.31 -5.76 -8.03
C VAL A 257 -9.94 -4.62 -8.82
N GLN A 258 -10.46 -3.59 -8.17
CA GLN A 258 -11.08 -2.44 -8.83
C GLN A 258 -10.16 -1.76 -9.86
N ARG A 259 -8.84 -1.77 -9.64
CA ARG A 259 -7.85 -1.24 -10.57
C ARG A 259 -7.77 -2.04 -11.87
N THR A 260 -7.86 -3.35 -11.77
CA THR A 260 -7.88 -4.24 -12.95
C THR A 260 -9.23 -4.19 -13.67
N LEU A 261 -10.34 -4.00 -12.94
CA LEU A 261 -11.67 -3.78 -13.53
C LEU A 261 -11.77 -2.46 -14.31
N ALA A 262 -10.94 -1.48 -13.96
CA ALA A 262 -10.83 -0.19 -14.66
C ALA A 262 -9.94 -0.24 -15.91
N SER A 263 -9.44 -1.42 -16.31
CA SER A 263 -8.58 -1.59 -17.48
C SER A 263 -9.30 -1.23 -18.79
N LYS A 264 -8.52 -0.71 -19.75
CA LYS A 264 -9.01 -0.38 -21.09
C LYS A 264 -9.47 -1.59 -21.89
N SER A 265 -8.86 -2.74 -21.61
CA SER A 265 -9.21 -4.03 -22.22
C SER A 265 -8.77 -5.17 -21.31
N LEU A 266 -9.28 -6.38 -21.57
CA LEU A 266 -8.84 -7.59 -20.87
C LEU A 266 -7.31 -7.76 -20.96
N ALA A 267 -6.73 -7.57 -22.14
CA ALA A 267 -5.29 -7.71 -22.36
C ALA A 267 -4.48 -6.70 -21.53
N GLU A 268 -4.94 -5.44 -21.40
CA GLU A 268 -4.28 -4.44 -20.54
C GLU A 268 -4.38 -4.82 -19.06
N GLY A 269 -5.52 -5.32 -18.62
CA GLY A 269 -5.71 -5.79 -17.25
C GLY A 269 -4.83 -6.98 -16.92
N GLN A 270 -4.78 -7.98 -17.81
CA GLN A 270 -3.93 -9.16 -17.67
C GLN A 270 -2.45 -8.79 -17.65
N LYS A 271 -1.98 -7.99 -18.61
CA LYS A 271 -0.59 -7.48 -18.63
C LYS A 271 -0.26 -6.69 -17.37
N GLY A 272 -1.19 -5.87 -16.86
CA GLY A 272 -0.99 -5.13 -15.61
C GLY A 272 -0.81 -6.06 -14.41
N ALA A 273 -1.66 -7.06 -14.25
CA ALA A 273 -1.55 -8.04 -13.16
C ALA A 273 -0.27 -8.90 -13.28
N LEU A 274 0.10 -9.33 -14.49
CA LEU A 274 1.33 -10.11 -14.71
C LEU A 274 2.59 -9.25 -14.47
N LEU A 275 2.58 -7.98 -14.87
CA LEU A 275 3.67 -7.05 -14.57
C LEU A 275 3.80 -6.84 -13.05
N THR A 276 2.68 -6.73 -12.33
CA THR A 276 2.69 -6.69 -10.87
C THR A 276 3.29 -7.98 -10.28
N ALA A 277 2.97 -9.15 -10.84
CA ALA A 277 3.54 -10.43 -10.39
C ALA A 277 5.08 -10.45 -10.52
N VAL A 278 5.62 -9.92 -11.64
CA VAL A 278 7.07 -9.79 -11.82
C VAL A 278 7.67 -8.82 -10.79
N LEU A 279 7.03 -7.67 -10.57
CA LEU A 279 7.51 -6.70 -9.58
C LEU A 279 7.50 -7.28 -8.17
N LYS A 280 6.50 -8.11 -7.82
CA LYS A 280 6.40 -8.82 -6.55
C LYS A 280 7.59 -9.74 -6.26
N MET A 281 8.20 -10.30 -7.29
CA MET A 281 9.44 -11.08 -7.12
C MET A 281 10.64 -10.22 -6.72
N LEU A 282 10.59 -8.91 -6.94
CA LEU A 282 11.62 -7.96 -6.52
C LEU A 282 11.35 -7.33 -5.14
N ASP A 283 10.13 -7.45 -4.62
CA ASP A 283 9.75 -6.87 -3.33
C ASP A 283 10.62 -7.33 -2.15
N PRO A 284 11.08 -8.59 -2.06
CA PRO A 284 12.01 -8.99 -1.00
C PRO A 284 13.27 -8.13 -0.91
N LEU A 285 13.73 -7.55 -2.01
CA LEU A 285 14.88 -6.63 -2.00
C LEU A 285 14.56 -5.31 -1.29
N VAL A 286 13.31 -4.88 -1.34
CA VAL A 286 12.84 -3.62 -0.75
C VAL A 286 12.29 -3.81 0.66
N LEU A 287 11.69 -4.97 0.95
CA LEU A 287 10.96 -5.22 2.19
C LEU A 287 11.73 -6.09 3.19
N VAL A 288 12.38 -7.14 2.69
CA VAL A 288 13.02 -8.17 3.54
C VAL A 288 14.50 -7.88 3.75
N LEU A 289 15.22 -7.60 2.67
CA LEU A 289 16.66 -7.34 2.72
C LEU A 289 17.04 -6.17 3.66
N PRO A 290 16.29 -5.04 3.73
CA PRO A 290 16.57 -4.00 4.72
C PRO A 290 16.51 -4.50 6.18
N GLY A 291 15.59 -5.41 6.50
CA GLY A 291 15.50 -6.01 7.84
C GLY A 291 16.74 -6.84 8.20
N LEU A 292 17.26 -7.60 7.24
CA LEU A 292 18.51 -8.37 7.42
C LEU A 292 19.71 -7.44 7.60
N ILE A 293 19.81 -6.39 6.79
CA ILE A 293 20.87 -5.39 6.92
C ILE A 293 20.80 -4.68 8.27
N ALA A 294 19.58 -4.29 8.70
CA ALA A 294 19.38 -3.68 10.00
C ALA A 294 19.78 -4.61 11.15
N PHE A 295 19.55 -5.94 11.04
CA PHE A 295 20.01 -6.91 12.01
C PHE A 295 21.53 -6.92 12.15
N HIS A 296 22.27 -6.83 11.05
CA HIS A 296 23.73 -6.78 11.08
C HIS A 296 24.28 -5.48 11.66
N LEU A 297 23.62 -4.34 11.38
CA LEU A 297 24.09 -3.02 11.81
C LEU A 297 23.64 -2.64 13.23
N TYR A 298 22.44 -3.13 13.66
CA TYR A 298 21.77 -2.68 14.88
C TYR A 298 21.15 -3.88 15.61
N GLN A 299 21.96 -4.64 16.39
CA GLN A 299 21.49 -5.88 17.02
C GLN A 299 20.52 -5.70 18.19
N ASP A 300 20.54 -4.54 18.86
CA ASP A 300 19.80 -4.31 20.11
C ASP A 300 18.64 -3.31 19.93
N LEU A 301 17.86 -3.42 18.87
CA LEU A 301 16.70 -2.55 18.71
C LEU A 301 15.59 -2.92 19.72
N PRO A 302 14.99 -1.93 20.42
CA PRO A 302 13.94 -2.18 21.41
C PRO A 302 12.71 -2.89 20.84
N LYS A 303 12.41 -2.61 19.56
CA LYS A 303 11.31 -3.23 18.79
C LYS A 303 11.79 -3.51 17.39
N ALA A 304 11.40 -4.66 16.83
CA ALA A 304 11.75 -5.04 15.47
C ALA A 304 11.20 -4.06 14.41
N ASP A 305 10.04 -3.48 14.67
CA ASP A 305 9.42 -2.49 13.77
C ASP A 305 10.25 -1.20 13.63
N MET A 306 11.22 -0.99 14.51
CA MET A 306 12.18 0.11 14.38
C MET A 306 13.30 -0.18 13.36
N ALA A 307 13.46 -1.43 12.89
CA ALA A 307 14.55 -1.83 11.99
C ALA A 307 14.57 -0.98 10.71
N TYR A 308 13.45 -0.89 10.03
CA TYR A 308 13.37 -0.15 8.76
C TYR A 308 13.57 1.36 8.94
N PRO A 309 12.83 2.07 9.83
CA PRO A 309 13.04 3.49 10.07
C PRO A 309 14.47 3.84 10.54
N THR A 310 15.04 3.02 11.42
CA THR A 310 16.42 3.23 11.92
C THR A 310 17.42 3.09 10.77
N LEU A 311 17.28 2.06 9.93
CA LEU A 311 18.14 1.88 8.78
C LEU A 311 18.05 3.09 7.83
N VAL A 312 16.84 3.50 7.44
CA VAL A 312 16.62 4.65 6.55
C VAL A 312 17.27 5.90 7.08
N ASN A 313 17.07 6.22 8.36
CA ASN A 313 17.59 7.46 8.97
C ASN A 313 19.12 7.48 9.07
N ASN A 314 19.77 6.32 9.23
CA ASN A 314 21.21 6.25 9.46
C ASN A 314 22.03 6.02 8.19
N VAL A 315 21.43 5.40 7.14
CA VAL A 315 22.20 5.06 5.93
C VAL A 315 21.93 6.00 4.76
N LEU A 316 20.74 6.60 4.67
CA LEU A 316 20.42 7.49 3.56
C LEU A 316 20.96 8.91 3.77
N PRO A 317 21.47 9.53 2.72
CA PRO A 317 21.75 10.98 2.74
C PRO A 317 20.50 11.79 3.08
N VAL A 318 20.69 12.90 3.78
CA VAL A 318 19.61 13.76 4.32
C VAL A 318 18.50 14.09 3.29
N PRO A 319 18.79 14.52 2.05
CA PRO A 319 17.72 14.79 1.07
C PRO A 319 16.97 13.53 0.65
N MET A 320 17.65 12.38 0.64
CA MET A 320 17.04 11.11 0.25
C MET A 320 16.08 10.58 1.31
N VAL A 321 16.32 10.86 2.59
CA VAL A 321 15.36 10.58 3.67
C VAL A 321 14.05 11.35 3.45
N GLY A 322 14.13 12.62 3.08
CA GLY A 322 12.95 13.44 2.77
C GLY A 322 12.19 12.93 1.55
N PHE A 323 12.90 12.61 0.48
CA PHE A 323 12.30 11.97 -0.72
C PHE A 323 11.61 10.66 -0.38
N PHE A 324 12.28 9.77 0.35
CA PHE A 324 11.73 8.49 0.77
C PHE A 324 10.49 8.66 1.67
N GLY A 325 10.52 9.63 2.57
CA GLY A 325 9.34 9.97 3.38
C GLY A 325 8.15 10.45 2.56
N ALA A 326 8.38 11.22 1.48
CA ALA A 326 7.32 11.62 0.56
C ALA A 326 6.74 10.42 -0.22
N VAL A 327 7.59 9.47 -0.59
CA VAL A 327 7.17 8.21 -1.21
C VAL A 327 6.33 7.38 -0.24
N LEU A 328 6.75 7.25 1.03
CA LEU A 328 5.95 6.58 2.07
C LEU A 328 4.60 7.26 2.29
N PHE A 329 4.59 8.59 2.37
CA PHE A 329 3.36 9.38 2.46
C PHE A 329 2.43 9.06 1.28
N GLY A 330 2.96 8.98 0.05
CA GLY A 330 2.23 8.59 -1.13
C GLY A 330 1.68 7.15 -1.06
N ALA A 331 2.44 6.20 -0.51
CA ALA A 331 2.03 4.81 -0.33
C ALA A 331 0.86 4.69 0.67
N VAL A 332 0.95 5.37 1.81
CA VAL A 332 -0.15 5.43 2.81
C VAL A 332 -1.43 5.98 2.18
N ILE A 333 -1.31 7.12 1.48
CA ILE A 333 -2.45 7.74 0.80
C ILE A 333 -3.03 6.79 -0.26
N SER A 334 -2.21 6.09 -1.04
CA SER A 334 -2.66 5.14 -2.05
C SER A 334 -3.48 4.00 -1.44
N THR A 335 -2.98 3.41 -0.36
CA THR A 335 -3.66 2.32 0.36
C THR A 335 -4.98 2.81 0.97
N PHE A 336 -4.94 3.93 1.69
CA PHE A 336 -6.14 4.54 2.26
C PHE A 336 -7.20 4.88 1.20
N ASN A 337 -6.78 5.50 0.10
CA ASN A 337 -7.65 5.84 -1.02
C ASN A 337 -8.24 4.62 -1.70
N GLY A 338 -7.47 3.55 -1.83
CA GLY A 338 -7.91 2.28 -2.38
C GLY A 338 -9.10 1.71 -1.60
N PHE A 339 -8.95 1.64 -0.28
CA PHE A 339 -10.03 1.17 0.60
C PHE A 339 -11.20 2.15 0.68
N LEU A 340 -10.92 3.45 0.72
CA LEU A 340 -11.96 4.49 0.77
C LEU A 340 -12.84 4.49 -0.49
N ASN A 341 -12.22 4.41 -1.67
CA ASN A 341 -12.94 4.33 -2.94
C ASN A 341 -13.70 3.00 -3.06
N SER A 342 -13.12 1.91 -2.57
CA SER A 342 -13.78 0.61 -2.48
C SER A 342 -15.03 0.68 -1.60
N ALA A 343 -14.92 1.20 -0.39
CA ALA A 343 -16.04 1.37 0.54
C ALA A 343 -17.14 2.25 -0.06
N SER A 344 -16.77 3.36 -0.71
CA SER A 344 -17.69 4.26 -1.40
C SER A 344 -18.44 3.58 -2.55
N THR A 345 -17.71 2.78 -3.34
CA THR A 345 -18.29 2.00 -4.44
C THR A 345 -19.27 0.96 -3.93
N LEU A 346 -18.85 0.19 -2.91
CA LEU A 346 -19.67 -0.86 -2.31
C LEU A 346 -20.95 -0.30 -1.67
N PHE A 347 -20.86 0.84 -0.98
CA PHE A 347 -22.03 1.48 -0.42
C PHE A 347 -22.98 2.00 -1.51
N SER A 348 -22.44 2.77 -2.46
CA SER A 348 -23.23 3.42 -3.49
C SER A 348 -23.91 2.42 -4.44
N MET A 349 -23.12 1.48 -4.99
CA MET A 349 -23.62 0.53 -5.98
C MET A 349 -24.25 -0.72 -5.35
N GLY A 350 -23.72 -1.15 -4.21
CA GLY A 350 -24.17 -2.35 -3.53
C GLY A 350 -25.36 -2.11 -2.59
N ILE A 351 -25.28 -1.12 -1.70
CA ILE A 351 -26.32 -0.87 -0.69
C ILE A 351 -27.35 0.14 -1.20
N TYR A 352 -26.90 1.35 -1.55
CA TYR A 352 -27.81 2.42 -1.90
C TYR A 352 -28.68 2.07 -3.10
N ARG A 353 -28.06 1.67 -4.24
CA ARG A 353 -28.79 1.34 -5.47
C ARG A 353 -29.70 0.13 -5.33
N ARG A 354 -29.32 -0.88 -4.55
CA ARG A 354 -30.10 -2.14 -4.49
C ARG A 354 -31.15 -2.17 -3.39
N ILE A 355 -30.92 -1.44 -2.28
CA ILE A 355 -31.77 -1.51 -1.09
C ILE A 355 -32.54 -0.24 -0.88
N ILE A 356 -31.88 0.95 -1.02
CA ILE A 356 -32.46 2.24 -0.66
C ILE A 356 -33.19 2.85 -1.85
N ASN A 357 -32.55 2.93 -3.03
CA ASN A 357 -33.16 3.53 -4.23
C ASN A 357 -32.77 2.75 -5.49
N GLN A 358 -33.60 1.81 -5.90
CA GLN A 358 -33.36 0.95 -7.06
C GLN A 358 -33.38 1.72 -8.39
N ASN A 359 -34.07 2.88 -8.43
CA ASN A 359 -34.14 3.73 -9.60
C ASN A 359 -33.14 4.89 -9.59
N ALA A 360 -32.10 4.79 -8.74
CA ALA A 360 -31.09 5.84 -8.64
C ALA A 360 -30.34 6.06 -9.96
N GLU A 361 -30.30 7.30 -10.40
CA GLU A 361 -29.56 7.71 -11.58
C GLU A 361 -28.03 7.58 -11.35
N PRO A 362 -27.23 7.38 -12.42
CA PRO A 362 -25.77 7.26 -12.30
C PRO A 362 -25.10 8.43 -11.57
N GLN A 363 -25.60 9.66 -11.76
CA GLN A 363 -25.07 10.85 -11.10
C GLN A 363 -25.39 10.88 -9.59
N GLN A 364 -26.56 10.38 -9.20
CA GLN A 364 -26.92 10.24 -7.78
C GLN A 364 -26.00 9.24 -7.08
N LEU A 365 -25.62 8.14 -7.75
CA LEU A 365 -24.71 7.15 -7.21
C LEU A 365 -23.32 7.75 -6.94
N VAL A 366 -22.81 8.60 -7.81
CA VAL A 366 -21.55 9.33 -7.59
C VAL A 366 -21.66 10.27 -6.39
N THR A 367 -22.76 11.03 -6.30
CA THR A 367 -23.00 11.97 -5.19
C THR A 367 -23.08 11.24 -3.86
N VAL A 368 -23.81 10.13 -3.81
CA VAL A 368 -23.94 9.27 -2.61
C VAL A 368 -22.57 8.66 -2.25
N GLY A 369 -21.83 8.15 -3.23
CA GLY A 369 -20.51 7.61 -3.01
C GLY A 369 -19.53 8.64 -2.43
N ARG A 370 -19.54 9.88 -2.94
CA ARG A 370 -18.72 10.99 -2.41
C ARG A 370 -19.11 11.34 -0.97
N LYS A 371 -20.40 11.50 -0.67
CA LYS A 371 -20.87 11.79 0.69
C LYS A 371 -20.49 10.70 1.68
N PHE A 372 -20.68 9.44 1.29
CA PHE A 372 -20.28 8.30 2.11
C PHE A 372 -18.77 8.21 2.29
N GLY A 373 -17.99 8.40 1.23
CA GLY A 373 -16.53 8.44 1.29
C GLY A 373 -16.02 9.53 2.22
N PHE A 374 -16.59 10.73 2.14
CA PHE A 374 -16.26 11.83 3.06
C PHE A 374 -16.59 11.47 4.52
N PHE A 375 -17.76 10.93 4.76
CA PHE A 375 -18.19 10.50 6.10
C PHE A 375 -17.24 9.44 6.69
N ILE A 376 -16.94 8.38 5.92
CA ILE A 376 -16.05 7.30 6.37
C ILE A 376 -14.60 7.78 6.58
N ALA A 377 -14.14 8.72 5.75
CA ALA A 377 -12.81 9.30 5.93
C ALA A 377 -12.72 10.07 7.25
N ILE A 378 -13.73 10.88 7.60
CA ILE A 378 -13.79 11.56 8.90
C ILE A 378 -13.81 10.55 10.05
N VAL A 379 -14.67 9.54 9.97
CA VAL A 379 -14.74 8.49 11.00
C VAL A 379 -13.38 7.81 11.16
N SER A 380 -12.70 7.51 10.05
CA SER A 380 -11.37 6.88 10.08
C SER A 380 -10.32 7.75 10.74
N VAL A 381 -10.32 9.06 10.46
CA VAL A 381 -9.42 10.04 11.11
C VAL A 381 -9.68 10.10 12.62
N LEU A 382 -10.94 10.10 13.04
CA LEU A 382 -11.30 10.16 14.46
C LEU A 382 -10.95 8.86 15.22
N VAL A 383 -11.08 7.71 14.57
CA VAL A 383 -10.84 6.39 15.18
C VAL A 383 -9.36 6.01 15.17
N ALA A 384 -8.60 6.42 14.15
CA ALA A 384 -7.21 5.98 13.97
C ALA A 384 -6.31 6.16 15.21
N PRO A 385 -6.29 7.29 15.92
CA PRO A 385 -5.43 7.46 17.10
C PRO A 385 -5.81 6.58 18.29
N TRP A 386 -7.04 6.08 18.34
CA TRP A 386 -7.48 5.16 19.41
C TRP A 386 -6.85 3.79 19.29
N ILE A 387 -6.37 3.43 18.09
CA ILE A 387 -5.66 2.17 17.84
C ILE A 387 -4.37 2.09 18.67
N ALA A 388 -3.76 3.23 19.00
CA ALA A 388 -2.61 3.29 19.91
C ALA A 388 -2.84 2.61 21.27
N ASN A 389 -4.09 2.55 21.70
CA ASN A 389 -4.49 1.95 22.98
C ASN A 389 -4.90 0.47 22.85
N ALA A 390 -4.76 -0.14 21.68
CA ALA A 390 -5.09 -1.54 21.47
C ALA A 390 -4.11 -2.44 22.26
N PRO A 391 -4.59 -3.44 23.03
CA PRO A 391 -3.76 -4.23 23.96
C PRO A 391 -2.63 -5.02 23.30
N GLN A 392 -2.70 -5.27 22.01
CA GLN A 392 -1.75 -6.12 21.26
C GLN A 392 -0.85 -5.34 20.28
N GLY A 393 -0.97 -4.01 20.21
CA GLY A 393 -0.29 -3.22 19.17
C GLY A 393 -0.89 -3.45 17.77
N LEU A 394 -0.15 -3.03 16.73
CA LEU A 394 -0.49 -3.32 15.32
C LEU A 394 0.00 -4.69 14.90
#